data_b84ecdd8ac78f203208ce5945796a7dc
#
_entry.id   b84ecdd8ac78f203208ce5945796a7dc
#
_cell.length_a   1.000
_cell.length_b   1.000
_cell.length_c   1.000
_cell.angle_alpha   90.00
_cell.angle_beta   90.00
_cell.angle_gamma   90.00
#
_symmetry.space_group_name_H-M   'P 1'
#
loop_
_entity.id
_entity.type
_entity.pdbx_description
1 polymer ?
#
loop_
_entity_poly.entity_id
_entity_poly.type
_entity_poly.pdbx_seq_one_letter_code
_entity_poly.pdbx_strand_id
1 'polypeptide(L)'
;MTRSSSRPTTFFALFFILFCTGTALAQRPEVGESPWGREDEIGRLNLMTDKSRAAILSRVAGGKSYDLSVEYFIGMPSWQAAGDPHYRIWMTHTPNGTVNDDPLSLGRAMNEHVSYTGAAISMYTHMGTHIDSLNHFGLNGKIWNGFSADEHLGDRGWTVAGAENIPPIIARGVLIDVAAAKGVDMLADGYRVTRDDLVNAVDLQGVELRDGDVVLIRTGRMNLYENASAYMANSPGLGMAAARFLVEESGAMIVGADNLSLEAFPSEVSDNYVPLHTYLLAQHGVPILELVNLEGLAEDRVYEFAFIGGSLKLRGADAAPIRPIAIPVR
;
A
#
# COMPACT_ATOMS: atom_id res chain seq x y z
N MET A 1 -54.44 -66.26 -55.97
CA MET A 1 -54.42 -64.78 -56.09
C MET A 1 -54.24 -64.20 -54.71
N THR A 2 -53.03 -63.98 -54.32
CA THR A 2 -52.70 -63.42 -53.01
C THR A 2 -51.94 -62.11 -53.25
N ARG A 3 -52.52 -60.98 -52.81
CA ARG A 3 -51.92 -59.61 -52.88
C ARG A 3 -51.04 -59.44 -51.69
N SER A 4 -49.76 -59.19 -51.94
CA SER A 4 -48.79 -58.76 -50.97
C SER A 4 -48.89 -57.19 -50.81
N SER A 5 -49.10 -56.69 -49.59
CA SER A 5 -49.10 -55.31 -49.26
C SER A 5 -47.74 -54.98 -48.57
N SER A 6 -46.90 -54.23 -49.25
CA SER A 6 -45.66 -53.67 -48.69
C SER A 6 -45.96 -52.34 -47.93
N ARG A 7 -45.61 -52.29 -46.68
CA ARG A 7 -45.64 -51.02 -45.87
C ARG A 7 -44.26 -50.29 -45.98
N PRO A 8 -44.21 -48.97 -46.12
CA PRO A 8 -42.94 -48.24 -46.10
C PRO A 8 -42.48 -48.02 -44.67
N THR A 9 -41.22 -48.33 -44.41
CA THR A 9 -40.53 -48.11 -43.16
C THR A 9 -39.93 -46.69 -43.19
N THR A 10 -40.47 -45.80 -42.38
CA THR A 10 -39.93 -44.42 -42.21
C THR A 10 -38.78 -44.50 -41.23
N PHE A 11 -37.55 -44.14 -41.67
CA PHE A 11 -36.42 -43.99 -40.85
C PHE A 11 -36.44 -42.53 -40.27
N PHE A 12 -36.60 -42.41 -38.96
CA PHE A 12 -36.35 -41.15 -38.23
C PHE A 12 -34.85 -41.04 -37.92
N ALA A 13 -34.17 -40.13 -38.58
CA ALA A 13 -32.80 -39.78 -38.22
C ALA A 13 -32.84 -38.79 -37.03
N LEU A 14 -32.41 -39.26 -35.86
CA LEU A 14 -32.24 -38.43 -34.65
C LEU A 14 -30.92 -37.67 -34.78
N PHE A 15 -30.98 -36.38 -35.05
CA PHE A 15 -29.81 -35.50 -34.99
C PHE A 15 -29.52 -35.17 -33.53
N PHE A 16 -28.47 -35.75 -32.97
CA PHE A 16 -27.91 -35.35 -31.69
C PHE A 16 -27.08 -34.04 -31.90
N ILE A 17 -27.64 -32.91 -31.50
CA ILE A 17 -26.84 -31.67 -31.40
C ILE A 17 -26.06 -31.75 -30.09
N LEU A 18 -24.75 -32.03 -30.19
CA LEU A 18 -23.82 -31.93 -29.08
C LEU A 18 -23.63 -30.41 -28.76
N PHE A 19 -24.29 -29.90 -27.72
CA PHE A 19 -23.93 -28.63 -27.13
C PHE A 19 -22.60 -28.82 -26.37
N CYS A 20 -21.48 -28.49 -27.01
CA CYS A 20 -20.24 -28.24 -26.27
C CYS A 20 -20.42 -26.95 -25.47
N THR A 21 -20.85 -27.05 -24.22
CA THR A 21 -20.68 -25.98 -23.24
C THR A 21 -19.21 -25.92 -22.87
N GLY A 22 -18.44 -25.18 -23.64
CA GLY A 22 -17.10 -24.80 -23.25
C GLY A 22 -17.25 -23.88 -22.00
N THR A 23 -17.00 -24.44 -20.83
CA THR A 23 -16.69 -23.61 -19.65
C THR A 23 -15.42 -22.84 -20.01
N ALA A 24 -15.56 -21.57 -20.38
CA ALA A 24 -14.44 -20.67 -20.40
C ALA A 24 -13.89 -20.65 -18.96
N LEU A 25 -12.78 -21.34 -18.74
CA LEU A 25 -12.00 -21.17 -17.52
C LEU A 25 -11.65 -19.68 -17.49
N ALA A 26 -12.21 -18.94 -16.53
CA ALA A 26 -11.83 -17.57 -16.31
C ALA A 26 -10.29 -17.54 -16.19
N GLN A 27 -9.64 -16.84 -17.09
CA GLN A 27 -8.19 -16.73 -17.09
C GLN A 27 -7.80 -16.10 -15.76
N ARG A 28 -6.96 -16.78 -14.98
CA ARG A 28 -6.50 -16.24 -13.69
C ARG A 28 -5.78 -14.92 -13.96
N PRO A 29 -5.96 -13.93 -13.09
CA PRO A 29 -5.28 -12.66 -13.25
C PRO A 29 -3.76 -12.89 -13.26
N GLU A 30 -3.06 -12.16 -14.12
CA GLU A 30 -1.60 -12.17 -14.22
C GLU A 30 -1.03 -10.82 -13.75
N VAL A 31 0.26 -10.80 -13.51
CA VAL A 31 0.99 -9.56 -13.20
C VAL A 31 1.04 -8.64 -14.43
N GLY A 32 1.13 -7.35 -14.20
CA GLY A 32 1.24 -6.37 -15.27
C GLY A 32 2.64 -6.32 -15.87
N GLU A 33 2.71 -5.79 -17.08
CA GLU A 33 3.96 -5.47 -17.76
C GLU A 33 4.21 -3.95 -17.69
N SER A 34 5.47 -3.57 -17.45
CA SER A 34 5.83 -2.18 -17.33
C SER A 34 5.89 -1.46 -18.70
N PRO A 35 5.23 -0.30 -18.85
CA PRO A 35 5.37 0.54 -20.04
C PRO A 35 6.76 1.21 -20.13
N TRP A 36 7.56 1.20 -19.05
CA TRP A 36 8.91 1.78 -18.99
C TRP A 36 10.00 0.78 -19.30
N GLY A 37 9.65 -0.46 -19.65
CA GLY A 37 10.60 -1.48 -20.11
C GLY A 37 10.76 -2.64 -19.14
N ARG A 38 11.49 -3.68 -19.63
CA ARG A 38 11.63 -4.96 -18.92
C ARG A 38 12.44 -4.89 -17.63
N GLU A 39 13.31 -3.88 -17.51
CA GLU A 39 14.17 -3.67 -16.34
C GLU A 39 13.52 -2.72 -15.31
N ASP A 40 12.26 -2.34 -15.51
CA ASP A 40 11.58 -1.43 -14.59
C ASP A 40 11.24 -2.12 -13.28
N GLU A 41 11.75 -1.55 -12.21
CA GLU A 41 11.59 -2.03 -10.83
C GLU A 41 10.75 -1.10 -9.94
N ILE A 42 10.31 0.07 -10.47
CA ILE A 42 9.65 1.12 -9.66
C ILE A 42 8.25 1.49 -10.14
N GLY A 43 7.78 0.89 -11.24
CA GLY A 43 6.42 1.04 -11.72
C GLY A 43 6.00 2.50 -11.93
N ARG A 44 4.85 2.89 -11.38
CA ARG A 44 4.31 4.24 -11.56
C ARG A 44 5.16 5.36 -10.95
N LEU A 45 6.13 5.07 -10.10
CA LEU A 45 7.08 6.10 -9.65
C LEU A 45 7.87 6.74 -10.80
N ASN A 46 7.91 6.11 -11.97
CA ASN A 46 8.45 6.70 -13.21
C ASN A 46 7.66 7.94 -13.70
N LEU A 47 6.43 8.15 -13.24
CA LEU A 47 5.64 9.37 -13.52
C LEU A 47 6.23 10.60 -12.83
N MET A 48 7.06 10.41 -11.80
CA MET A 48 7.73 11.47 -11.07
C MET A 48 8.97 11.97 -11.83
N THR A 49 8.79 12.98 -12.66
CA THR A 49 9.83 13.60 -13.47
C THR A 49 10.44 14.84 -12.80
N ASP A 50 11.58 15.32 -13.29
CA ASP A 50 12.16 16.60 -12.83
C ASP A 50 11.18 17.76 -13.05
N LYS A 51 10.41 17.72 -14.14
CA LYS A 51 9.40 18.72 -14.44
C LYS A 51 8.24 18.70 -13.43
N SER A 52 7.71 17.52 -13.08
CA SER A 52 6.63 17.40 -12.08
C SER A 52 7.10 17.80 -10.69
N ARG A 53 8.33 17.44 -10.29
CA ARG A 53 8.94 17.88 -9.03
C ARG A 53 9.09 19.41 -8.98
N ALA A 54 9.66 20.02 -10.02
CA ALA A 54 9.81 21.47 -10.10
C ALA A 54 8.45 22.19 -10.07
N ALA A 55 7.45 21.65 -10.76
CA ALA A 55 6.11 22.20 -10.80
C ALA A 55 5.46 22.24 -9.41
N ILE A 56 5.49 21.14 -8.66
CA ILE A 56 4.87 21.11 -7.33
C ILE A 56 5.67 21.97 -6.33
N LEU A 57 6.99 21.93 -6.35
CA LEU A 57 7.82 22.74 -5.45
C LEU A 57 7.65 24.24 -5.69
N SER A 58 7.41 24.67 -6.93
CA SER A 58 7.16 26.09 -7.25
C SER A 58 5.86 26.63 -6.66
N ARG A 59 4.92 25.75 -6.30
CA ARG A 59 3.63 26.09 -5.70
C ARG A 59 3.67 26.12 -4.17
N VAL A 60 4.75 25.62 -3.55
CA VAL A 60 4.88 25.60 -2.09
C VAL A 60 4.87 27.03 -1.57
N ALA A 61 3.90 27.31 -0.67
CA ALA A 61 3.67 28.63 -0.14
C ALA A 61 4.55 28.97 1.06
N GLY A 62 5.28 27.98 1.59
CA GLY A 62 5.97 28.07 2.88
C GLY A 62 5.01 28.02 4.09
N GLY A 63 5.55 28.04 5.30
CA GLY A 63 4.77 28.07 6.52
C GLY A 63 4.60 26.69 7.17
N LYS A 64 3.34 26.30 7.47
CA LYS A 64 3.04 25.05 8.19
C LYS A 64 3.40 23.83 7.35
N SER A 65 4.04 22.85 7.99
CA SER A 65 4.21 21.49 7.45
C SER A 65 3.50 20.50 8.35
N TYR A 66 3.06 19.38 7.76
CA TYR A 66 2.38 18.30 8.46
C TYR A 66 3.27 17.07 8.41
N ASP A 67 3.52 16.48 9.59
CA ASP A 67 4.14 15.17 9.69
C ASP A 67 3.05 14.11 9.45
N LEU A 68 3.20 13.34 8.40
CA LEU A 68 2.23 12.32 8.02
C LEU A 68 2.58 10.94 8.60
N SER A 69 3.59 10.86 9.46
CA SER A 69 4.00 9.61 10.08
C SER A 69 3.32 9.39 11.43
N VAL A 70 3.31 8.14 11.86
CA VAL A 70 2.89 7.74 13.21
C VAL A 70 4.11 7.54 14.11
N GLU A 71 3.90 7.63 15.42
CA GLU A 71 4.92 7.30 16.42
C GLU A 71 5.10 5.77 16.54
N TYR A 72 6.34 5.32 16.74
CA TYR A 72 6.68 3.92 16.95
C TYR A 72 6.80 3.64 18.45
N PHE A 73 6.02 2.70 18.96
CA PHE A 73 6.03 2.32 20.39
C PHE A 73 5.79 0.83 20.59
N ILE A 74 6.19 0.31 21.76
CA ILE A 74 5.97 -1.10 22.10
C ILE A 74 4.47 -1.35 22.25
N GLY A 75 3.95 -2.29 21.47
CA GLY A 75 2.52 -2.60 21.45
C GLY A 75 1.72 -1.87 20.36
N MET A 76 2.39 -1.09 19.48
CA MET A 76 1.74 -0.45 18.32
C MET A 76 1.06 -1.46 17.39
N PRO A 77 0.09 -1.02 16.56
CA PRO A 77 -0.57 -1.89 15.58
C PRO A 77 0.40 -2.59 14.63
N SER A 78 0.18 -3.89 14.40
CA SER A 78 0.97 -4.72 13.47
C SER A 78 0.23 -6.04 13.22
N TRP A 79 0.58 -6.75 12.16
CA TRP A 79 0.06 -8.07 11.77
C TRP A 79 0.59 -9.23 12.65
N GLN A 80 0.62 -9.05 13.97
CA GLN A 80 1.10 -10.04 14.93
C GLN A 80 0.32 -11.35 14.86
N ALA A 81 -0.96 -11.30 14.54
CA ALA A 81 -1.78 -12.50 14.34
C ALA A 81 -1.33 -13.35 13.14
N ALA A 82 -0.64 -12.74 12.17
CA ALA A 82 -0.01 -13.44 11.04
C ALA A 82 1.40 -13.98 11.38
N GLY A 83 1.93 -13.65 12.57
CA GLY A 83 3.24 -14.11 13.02
C GLY A 83 4.35 -13.07 12.87
N ASP A 84 4.04 -11.85 12.47
CA ASP A 84 5.03 -10.80 12.28
C ASP A 84 5.64 -10.33 13.60
N PRO A 85 6.93 -9.96 13.61
CA PRO A 85 7.61 -9.57 14.84
C PRO A 85 7.05 -8.28 15.42
N HIS A 86 7.00 -8.22 16.77
CA HIS A 86 6.65 -6.99 17.48
C HIS A 86 7.75 -5.96 17.36
N TYR A 87 7.37 -4.67 17.38
CA TYR A 87 8.32 -3.59 17.60
C TYR A 87 9.01 -3.77 18.95
N ARG A 88 10.34 -3.72 18.93
CA ARG A 88 11.18 -3.78 20.12
C ARG A 88 12.21 -2.67 20.04
N ILE A 89 12.43 -2.04 21.19
CA ILE A 89 13.54 -1.11 21.40
C ILE A 89 14.22 -1.46 22.70
N TRP A 90 15.54 -1.46 22.70
CA TRP A 90 16.33 -1.67 23.91
C TRP A 90 17.59 -0.81 23.88
N MET A 91 18.09 -0.48 25.07
CA MET A 91 19.33 0.26 25.20
C MET A 91 20.51 -0.71 25.02
N THR A 92 21.42 -0.38 24.12
CA THR A 92 22.70 -1.07 23.94
C THR A 92 23.78 -0.52 24.87
N HIS A 93 23.66 0.78 25.21
CA HIS A 93 24.54 1.50 26.11
C HIS A 93 23.74 2.44 26.98
N THR A 94 24.14 2.54 28.23
CA THR A 94 23.67 3.55 29.18
C THR A 94 24.89 4.12 29.94
N PRO A 95 24.82 5.36 30.49
CA PRO A 95 25.94 5.92 31.24
C PRO A 95 26.45 4.99 32.37
N ASN A 96 25.53 4.41 33.15
CA ASN A 96 25.89 3.49 34.25
C ASN A 96 26.47 2.18 33.73
N GLY A 97 25.90 1.60 32.65
CA GLY A 97 26.42 0.38 32.02
C GLY A 97 27.84 0.61 31.50
N THR A 98 28.11 1.74 30.84
CA THR A 98 29.44 2.05 30.32
C THR A 98 30.48 2.18 31.41
N VAL A 99 30.14 2.77 32.58
CA VAL A 99 31.04 2.86 33.76
C VAL A 99 31.33 1.48 34.36
N ASN A 100 30.30 0.64 34.46
CA ASN A 100 30.42 -0.67 35.14
C ASN A 100 31.09 -1.74 34.28
N ASP A 101 30.74 -1.76 32.98
CA ASP A 101 31.14 -2.83 32.06
C ASP A 101 32.43 -2.50 31.28
N ASP A 102 32.78 -1.20 31.21
CA ASP A 102 33.97 -0.67 30.50
C ASP A 102 34.22 -1.34 29.13
N PRO A 103 33.23 -1.35 28.21
CA PRO A 103 33.28 -2.19 26.98
C PRO A 103 34.43 -1.81 26.06
N LEU A 104 34.96 -0.59 26.17
CA LEU A 104 36.07 -0.08 25.37
C LEU A 104 37.40 -0.07 26.13
N SER A 105 37.43 -0.54 27.38
CA SER A 105 38.61 -0.57 28.26
C SER A 105 39.28 0.80 28.43
N LEU A 106 38.49 1.85 28.57
CA LEU A 106 38.92 3.25 28.72
C LEU A 106 39.17 3.64 30.18
N GLY A 107 38.69 2.82 31.10
CA GLY A 107 38.76 3.06 32.53
C GLY A 107 37.67 3.96 33.08
N ARG A 108 37.42 3.82 34.38
CA ARG A 108 36.30 4.44 35.09
C ARG A 108 36.28 5.99 34.94
N ALA A 109 37.44 6.62 35.09
CA ALA A 109 37.54 8.09 35.04
C ALA A 109 37.07 8.66 33.69
N MET A 110 37.39 7.99 32.58
CA MET A 110 36.93 8.40 31.24
C MET A 110 35.44 8.17 31.09
N ASN A 111 34.95 7.01 31.49
CA ASN A 111 33.56 6.60 31.36
C ASN A 111 32.60 7.43 32.25
N GLU A 112 33.06 7.88 33.43
CA GLU A 112 32.29 8.78 34.30
C GLU A 112 32.22 10.22 33.73
N HIS A 113 33.22 10.62 32.96
CA HIS A 113 33.25 11.94 32.34
C HIS A 113 32.33 12.06 31.14
N VAL A 114 32.24 11.03 30.32
CA VAL A 114 31.44 10.99 29.10
C VAL A 114 30.19 10.15 29.30
N SER A 115 29.01 10.77 29.18
CA SER A 115 27.72 10.11 29.30
C SER A 115 27.10 9.96 27.91
N TYR A 116 26.89 8.74 27.43
CA TYR A 116 26.17 8.49 26.18
C TYR A 116 25.18 7.35 26.29
N THR A 117 24.26 7.31 25.35
CA THR A 117 23.29 6.24 25.20
C THR A 117 23.32 5.71 23.79
N GLY A 118 23.08 4.42 23.63
CA GLY A 118 22.84 3.78 22.35
C GLY A 118 21.56 2.95 22.45
N ALA A 119 20.78 2.88 21.38
CA ALA A 119 19.61 2.03 21.30
C ALA A 119 19.64 1.19 20.04
N ALA A 120 18.98 0.02 20.09
CA ALA A 120 18.71 -0.82 18.94
C ALA A 120 17.20 -1.07 18.81
N ILE A 121 16.75 -1.27 17.58
CA ILE A 121 15.35 -1.61 17.28
C ILE A 121 15.29 -2.93 16.51
N SER A 122 14.22 -3.66 16.69
CA SER A 122 13.81 -4.77 15.84
C SER A 122 12.34 -4.59 15.52
N MET A 123 11.98 -4.71 14.25
CA MET A 123 10.64 -4.44 13.78
C MET A 123 10.34 -5.16 12.47
N TYR A 124 9.07 -5.31 12.15
CA TYR A 124 8.58 -5.72 10.85
C TYR A 124 8.65 -4.54 9.87
N THR A 125 8.90 -4.78 8.59
CA THR A 125 9.03 -3.73 7.57
C THR A 125 7.73 -2.99 7.30
N HIS A 126 6.58 -3.64 7.50
CA HIS A 126 5.23 -3.10 7.35
C HIS A 126 4.65 -2.62 8.70
N MET A 127 5.44 -1.92 9.49
CA MET A 127 5.06 -1.41 10.81
C MET A 127 5.22 0.11 10.86
N GLY A 128 4.24 0.81 11.49
CA GLY A 128 4.17 2.26 11.45
C GLY A 128 3.96 2.77 10.02
N THR A 129 4.14 4.05 9.79
CA THR A 129 4.01 4.60 8.43
C THR A 129 5.10 4.03 7.53
N HIS A 130 4.69 3.30 6.50
CA HIS A 130 5.59 2.60 5.58
C HIS A 130 5.09 2.69 4.14
N ILE A 131 5.99 2.35 3.23
CA ILE A 131 5.69 2.20 1.81
C ILE A 131 6.01 0.78 1.37
N ASP A 132 5.04 0.13 0.73
CA ASP A 132 5.22 -1.17 0.10
C ASP A 132 5.89 -1.00 -1.25
N SER A 133 6.90 -1.80 -1.48
CA SER A 133 7.56 -1.94 -2.77
C SER A 133 6.87 -2.98 -3.65
N LEU A 134 7.21 -2.97 -4.93
CA LEU A 134 6.49 -3.78 -5.93
C LEU A 134 6.77 -5.28 -5.82
N ASN A 135 7.68 -5.69 -4.94
CA ASN A 135 7.99 -7.08 -4.62
C ASN A 135 7.20 -7.63 -3.43
N HIS A 136 6.33 -6.81 -2.78
CA HIS A 136 5.58 -7.24 -1.61
C HIS A 136 4.49 -8.26 -1.95
N PHE A 137 3.62 -7.96 -2.91
CA PHE A 137 2.58 -8.89 -3.38
C PHE A 137 2.72 -9.20 -4.86
N GLY A 138 2.49 -10.47 -5.20
CA GLY A 138 2.55 -10.98 -6.56
C GLY A 138 1.38 -11.91 -6.88
N LEU A 139 1.41 -12.48 -8.06
CA LEU A 139 0.46 -13.48 -8.56
C LEU A 139 1.22 -14.64 -9.20
N ASN A 140 0.82 -15.87 -8.88
CA ASN A 140 1.38 -17.07 -9.48
C ASN A 140 2.92 -17.16 -9.41
N GLY A 141 3.53 -16.70 -8.27
CA GLY A 141 4.99 -16.68 -8.07
C GLY A 141 5.74 -15.59 -8.82
N LYS A 142 5.03 -14.62 -9.37
CA LYS A 142 5.61 -13.44 -10.04
C LYS A 142 5.15 -12.16 -9.36
N ILE A 143 6.01 -11.16 -9.37
CA ILE A 143 5.74 -9.78 -8.94
C ILE A 143 5.64 -8.86 -10.17
N TRP A 144 5.45 -7.56 -9.95
CA TRP A 144 5.41 -6.54 -11.00
C TRP A 144 6.43 -6.80 -12.11
N ASN A 145 6.03 -6.50 -13.34
CA ASN A 145 6.86 -6.62 -14.55
C ASN A 145 7.34 -8.07 -14.86
N GLY A 146 6.68 -9.07 -14.24
CA GLY A 146 6.94 -10.48 -14.53
C GLY A 146 8.18 -11.08 -13.86
N PHE A 147 8.85 -10.35 -12.94
CA PHE A 147 9.96 -10.91 -12.19
C PHE A 147 9.51 -12.11 -11.35
N SER A 148 10.24 -13.22 -11.49
CA SER A 148 9.92 -14.49 -10.82
C SER A 148 10.52 -14.57 -9.42
N ALA A 149 9.76 -15.04 -8.44
CA ALA A 149 10.29 -15.31 -7.11
C ALA A 149 11.37 -16.40 -7.13
N ASP A 150 11.25 -17.39 -8.02
CA ASP A 150 12.25 -18.47 -8.15
C ASP A 150 13.63 -17.96 -8.59
N GLU A 151 13.66 -16.87 -9.35
CA GLU A 151 14.92 -16.28 -9.87
C GLU A 151 15.46 -15.18 -8.94
N HIS A 152 14.57 -14.45 -8.25
CA HIS A 152 14.91 -13.19 -7.61
C HIS A 152 14.75 -13.14 -6.10
N LEU A 153 14.16 -14.18 -5.45
CA LEU A 153 14.00 -14.24 -4.01
C LEU A 153 14.84 -15.34 -3.40
N GLY A 154 15.81 -14.96 -2.57
CA GLY A 154 16.66 -15.88 -1.82
C GLY A 154 16.68 -15.57 -0.32
N ASP A 155 17.56 -16.25 0.43
CA ASP A 155 17.70 -16.13 1.89
C ASP A 155 18.02 -14.71 2.37
N ARG A 156 18.47 -13.84 1.49
CA ARG A 156 18.82 -12.44 1.80
C ARG A 156 17.79 -11.42 1.32
N GLY A 157 16.59 -11.89 0.94
CA GLY A 157 15.52 -11.08 0.39
C GLY A 157 15.51 -11.05 -1.13
N TRP A 158 14.78 -10.11 -1.67
CA TRP A 158 14.64 -9.89 -3.10
C TRP A 158 15.88 -9.23 -3.69
N THR A 159 16.12 -9.49 -4.98
CA THR A 159 17.21 -8.86 -5.75
C THR A 159 16.71 -7.82 -6.75
N VAL A 160 15.38 -7.67 -6.86
CA VAL A 160 14.68 -6.73 -7.76
C VAL A 160 13.47 -6.10 -7.08
N ALA A 161 13.05 -4.95 -7.55
CA ALA A 161 11.82 -4.23 -7.18
C ALA A 161 11.66 -3.99 -5.66
N GLY A 162 12.79 -3.93 -4.92
CA GLY A 162 12.81 -3.78 -3.48
C GLY A 162 12.75 -2.33 -3.00
N ALA A 163 12.63 -2.17 -1.69
CA ALA A 163 12.53 -0.88 -1.04
C ALA A 163 13.72 0.05 -1.29
N GLU A 164 14.91 -0.51 -1.56
CA GLU A 164 16.10 0.27 -1.92
C GLU A 164 15.99 1.00 -3.26
N ASN A 165 15.10 0.54 -4.14
CA ASN A 165 14.92 1.11 -5.47
C ASN A 165 13.90 2.27 -5.48
N ILE A 166 13.11 2.42 -4.42
CA ILE A 166 12.17 3.54 -4.29
C ILE A 166 12.95 4.86 -4.22
N PRO A 167 12.78 5.78 -5.19
CA PRO A 167 13.45 7.07 -5.17
C PRO A 167 12.87 7.98 -4.10
N PRO A 168 13.57 9.05 -3.67
CA PRO A 168 12.96 10.12 -2.88
C PRO A 168 11.73 10.69 -3.59
N ILE A 169 10.59 10.70 -2.90
CA ILE A 169 9.31 11.10 -3.47
C ILE A 169 9.10 12.59 -3.25
N ILE A 170 8.91 13.34 -4.34
CA ILE A 170 8.49 14.75 -4.34
C ILE A 170 7.41 14.86 -5.41
N ALA A 171 6.16 14.92 -4.99
CA ALA A 171 5.02 14.89 -5.89
C ALA A 171 3.85 15.74 -5.38
N ARG A 172 2.86 15.95 -6.21
CA ARG A 172 1.59 16.49 -5.76
C ARG A 172 0.88 15.43 -4.93
N GLY A 173 0.50 15.80 -3.70
CA GLY A 173 -0.32 15.00 -2.81
C GLY A 173 -1.75 15.50 -2.80
N VAL A 174 -2.71 14.58 -2.75
CA VAL A 174 -4.14 14.86 -2.61
C VAL A 174 -4.69 14.05 -1.45
N LEU A 175 -5.36 14.71 -0.51
CA LEU A 175 -6.14 14.08 0.54
C LEU A 175 -7.59 13.91 0.05
N ILE A 176 -8.10 12.69 0.09
CA ILE A 176 -9.53 12.41 -0.04
C ILE A 176 -10.08 12.01 1.33
N ASP A 177 -10.73 12.94 2.01
CA ASP A 177 -11.32 12.72 3.33
C ASP A 177 -12.74 12.13 3.20
N VAL A 178 -12.82 10.80 3.12
CA VAL A 178 -14.08 10.08 2.97
C VAL A 178 -14.91 10.16 4.25
N ALA A 179 -14.27 10.14 5.42
CA ALA A 179 -14.98 10.26 6.69
C ALA A 179 -15.72 11.59 6.79
N ALA A 180 -15.04 12.72 6.53
CA ALA A 180 -15.66 14.04 6.54
C ALA A 180 -16.75 14.19 5.45
N ALA A 181 -16.54 13.65 4.25
CA ALA A 181 -17.55 13.67 3.20
C ALA A 181 -18.84 12.92 3.58
N LYS A 182 -18.73 11.93 4.46
CA LYS A 182 -19.88 11.21 5.05
C LYS A 182 -20.43 11.85 6.33
N GLY A 183 -19.83 12.94 6.79
CA GLY A 183 -20.25 13.64 8.02
C GLY A 183 -19.96 12.87 9.30
N VAL A 184 -18.90 12.05 9.32
CA VAL A 184 -18.46 11.27 10.48
C VAL A 184 -16.99 11.51 10.78
N ASP A 185 -16.58 11.33 12.04
CA ASP A 185 -15.16 11.45 12.42
C ASP A 185 -14.35 10.24 11.94
N MET A 186 -14.99 9.05 11.93
CA MET A 186 -14.40 7.79 11.50
C MET A 186 -15.46 6.94 10.78
N LEU A 187 -15.07 6.26 9.72
CA LEU A 187 -15.92 5.28 9.03
C LEU A 187 -16.24 4.10 9.95
N ALA A 188 -17.41 3.50 9.77
CA ALA A 188 -17.81 2.32 10.53
C ALA A 188 -16.86 1.14 10.27
N ASP A 189 -16.73 0.26 11.25
CA ASP A 189 -15.97 -0.98 11.14
C ASP A 189 -16.39 -1.78 9.89
N GLY A 190 -15.38 -2.24 9.13
CA GLY A 190 -15.59 -2.99 7.90
C GLY A 190 -16.16 -2.18 6.73
N TYR A 191 -16.28 -0.85 6.87
CA TYR A 191 -16.79 -0.03 5.78
C TYR A 191 -15.87 -0.13 4.56
N ARG A 192 -16.45 -0.50 3.42
CA ARG A 192 -15.74 -0.58 2.14
C ARG A 192 -16.00 0.69 1.34
N VAL A 193 -14.95 1.50 1.19
CA VAL A 193 -14.98 2.72 0.39
C VAL A 193 -15.20 2.35 -1.07
N THR A 194 -16.22 2.93 -1.67
CA THR A 194 -16.60 2.71 -3.07
C THR A 194 -16.04 3.80 -3.99
N ARG A 195 -16.13 3.58 -5.31
CA ARG A 195 -15.86 4.62 -6.30
C ARG A 195 -16.70 5.89 -6.05
N ASP A 196 -18.00 5.71 -5.78
CA ASP A 196 -18.92 6.83 -5.60
C ASP A 196 -18.60 7.62 -4.32
N ASP A 197 -18.10 6.97 -3.27
CA ASP A 197 -17.61 7.65 -2.07
C ASP A 197 -16.42 8.56 -2.39
N LEU A 198 -15.48 8.09 -3.21
CA LEU A 198 -14.33 8.89 -3.63
C LEU A 198 -14.74 10.06 -4.51
N VAL A 199 -15.58 9.83 -5.50
CA VAL A 199 -16.10 10.89 -6.39
C VAL A 199 -16.82 11.96 -5.57
N ASN A 200 -17.71 11.55 -4.68
CA ASN A 200 -18.43 12.49 -3.83
C ASN A 200 -17.48 13.29 -2.91
N ALA A 201 -16.45 12.65 -2.33
CA ALA A 201 -15.49 13.35 -1.49
C ALA A 201 -14.66 14.36 -2.31
N VAL A 202 -14.18 13.97 -3.49
CA VAL A 202 -13.43 14.84 -4.42
C VAL A 202 -14.26 16.08 -4.80
N ASP A 203 -15.55 15.87 -5.15
CA ASP A 203 -16.46 16.95 -5.51
C ASP A 203 -16.73 17.91 -4.33
N LEU A 204 -17.00 17.37 -3.15
CA LEU A 204 -17.25 18.17 -1.94
C LEU A 204 -16.02 18.97 -1.49
N GLN A 205 -14.83 18.42 -1.69
CA GLN A 205 -13.56 19.05 -1.35
C GLN A 205 -13.08 20.04 -2.41
N GLY A 206 -13.67 20.00 -3.61
CA GLY A 206 -13.30 20.86 -4.74
C GLY A 206 -11.87 20.60 -5.23
N VAL A 207 -11.40 19.34 -5.16
CA VAL A 207 -10.08 18.95 -5.65
C VAL A 207 -10.22 18.22 -6.97
N GLU A 208 -9.14 18.21 -7.75
CA GLU A 208 -9.03 17.49 -9.01
C GLU A 208 -7.90 16.46 -8.89
N LEU A 209 -8.16 15.22 -9.28
CA LEU A 209 -7.13 14.19 -9.36
C LEU A 209 -6.40 14.28 -10.71
N ARG A 210 -5.11 14.03 -10.71
CA ARG A 210 -4.24 14.12 -11.88
C ARG A 210 -3.30 12.93 -11.96
N ASP A 211 -2.92 12.59 -13.16
CA ASP A 211 -1.91 11.57 -13.40
C ASP A 211 -0.60 11.90 -12.67
N GLY A 212 -0.06 10.94 -11.94
CA GLY A 212 1.14 11.09 -11.12
C GLY A 212 0.92 11.63 -9.69
N ASP A 213 -0.31 11.77 -9.22
CA ASP A 213 -0.59 12.17 -7.83
C ASP A 213 -0.25 11.07 -6.82
N VAL A 214 0.13 11.49 -5.62
CA VAL A 214 0.07 10.69 -4.40
C VAL A 214 -1.31 10.90 -3.77
N VAL A 215 -2.17 9.89 -3.82
CA VAL A 215 -3.55 9.99 -3.32
C VAL A 215 -3.66 9.31 -1.97
N LEU A 216 -4.03 10.08 -0.94
CA LEU A 216 -4.15 9.61 0.44
C LEU A 216 -5.61 9.64 0.88
N ILE A 217 -6.10 8.50 1.39
CA ILE A 217 -7.50 8.30 1.77
C ILE A 217 -7.62 8.32 3.28
N ARG A 218 -8.44 9.23 3.81
CA ARG A 218 -8.75 9.27 5.24
C ARG A 218 -10.05 8.55 5.54
N THR A 219 -9.94 7.53 6.38
CA THR A 219 -11.08 6.80 6.95
C THR A 219 -11.41 7.25 8.37
N GLY A 220 -10.49 7.97 9.03
CA GLY A 220 -10.52 8.36 10.44
C GLY A 220 -10.01 7.25 11.37
N ARG A 221 -9.53 6.12 10.84
CA ARG A 221 -9.07 4.98 11.65
C ARG A 221 -7.90 5.34 12.55
N MET A 222 -7.11 6.34 12.18
CA MET A 222 -5.99 6.85 12.97
C MET A 222 -6.38 7.25 14.41
N ASN A 223 -7.64 7.64 14.64
CA ASN A 223 -8.16 7.95 15.98
C ASN A 223 -8.06 6.78 16.98
N LEU A 224 -7.87 5.56 16.50
CA LEU A 224 -7.72 4.36 17.34
C LEU A 224 -6.26 3.88 17.45
N TYR A 225 -5.29 4.59 16.88
CA TYR A 225 -3.91 4.11 16.75
C TYR A 225 -3.26 3.67 18.08
N GLU A 226 -3.52 4.40 19.17
CA GLU A 226 -3.01 4.08 20.51
C GLU A 226 -3.63 2.79 21.09
N ASN A 227 -4.76 2.33 20.55
CA ASN A 227 -5.39 1.07 20.91
C ASN A 227 -5.22 0.07 19.76
N ALA A 228 -4.08 -0.61 19.72
CA ALA A 228 -3.73 -1.53 18.64
C ALA A 228 -4.81 -2.59 18.35
N SER A 229 -5.45 -3.15 19.40
CA SER A 229 -6.51 -4.15 19.23
C SER A 229 -7.74 -3.56 18.52
N ALA A 230 -8.18 -2.38 18.91
CA ALA A 230 -9.29 -1.70 18.28
C ALA A 230 -8.93 -1.24 16.87
N TYR A 231 -7.72 -0.72 16.67
CA TYR A 231 -7.23 -0.29 15.36
C TYR A 231 -7.19 -1.42 14.34
N MET A 232 -6.73 -2.61 14.74
CA MET A 232 -6.62 -3.79 13.87
C MET A 232 -7.94 -4.50 13.60
N ALA A 233 -8.97 -4.29 14.45
CA ALA A 233 -10.24 -5.02 14.34
C ALA A 233 -11.13 -4.42 13.25
N ASN A 234 -11.52 -5.23 12.25
CA ASN A 234 -12.50 -4.85 11.22
C ASN A 234 -12.25 -3.46 10.60
N SER A 235 -11.01 -3.14 10.26
CA SER A 235 -10.66 -1.84 9.72
C SER A 235 -11.47 -1.49 8.47
N PRO A 236 -12.04 -0.26 8.37
CA PRO A 236 -12.54 0.25 7.11
C PRO A 236 -11.37 0.41 6.12
N GLY A 237 -11.66 0.38 4.82
CA GLY A 237 -10.64 0.56 3.80
C GLY A 237 -11.24 0.59 2.39
N LEU A 238 -10.39 0.63 1.40
CA LEU A 238 -10.80 0.68 -0.01
C LEU A 238 -11.43 -0.64 -0.47
N GLY A 239 -12.38 -0.55 -1.41
CA GLY A 239 -12.86 -1.66 -2.23
C GLY A 239 -12.23 -1.63 -3.63
N MET A 240 -12.39 -2.72 -4.39
CA MET A 240 -11.84 -2.85 -5.74
C MET A 240 -12.31 -1.75 -6.70
N ALA A 241 -13.57 -1.34 -6.60
CA ALA A 241 -14.11 -0.26 -7.44
C ALA A 241 -13.42 1.09 -7.18
N ALA A 242 -13.09 1.37 -5.91
CA ALA A 242 -12.32 2.55 -5.52
C ALA A 242 -10.88 2.48 -6.04
N ALA A 243 -10.21 1.33 -5.89
CA ALA A 243 -8.85 1.14 -6.40
C ALA A 243 -8.77 1.32 -7.93
N ARG A 244 -9.73 0.77 -8.67
CA ARG A 244 -9.82 0.96 -10.13
C ARG A 244 -9.99 2.44 -10.51
N PHE A 245 -10.87 3.15 -9.84
CA PHE A 245 -11.05 4.58 -10.05
C PHE A 245 -9.74 5.36 -9.87
N LEU A 246 -9.01 5.09 -8.79
CA LEU A 246 -7.74 5.77 -8.51
C LEU A 246 -6.66 5.47 -9.54
N VAL A 247 -6.61 4.25 -10.06
CA VAL A 247 -5.55 3.81 -10.99
C VAL A 247 -5.90 4.07 -12.45
N GLU A 248 -7.10 3.65 -12.87
CA GLU A 248 -7.50 3.63 -14.28
C GLU A 248 -8.10 4.97 -14.74
N GLU A 249 -8.87 5.66 -13.87
CA GLU A 249 -9.54 6.91 -14.22
C GLU A 249 -8.74 8.14 -13.75
N SER A 250 -8.05 8.06 -12.61
CA SER A 250 -7.37 9.20 -11.99
C SER A 250 -5.84 9.20 -12.17
N GLY A 251 -5.23 8.08 -12.58
CA GLY A 251 -3.81 8.00 -12.85
C GLY A 251 -2.91 8.09 -11.60
N ALA A 252 -3.40 7.73 -10.41
CA ALA A 252 -2.62 7.79 -9.19
C ALA A 252 -1.27 7.05 -9.32
N MET A 253 -0.19 7.71 -8.88
CA MET A 253 1.16 7.15 -8.85
C MET A 253 1.39 6.30 -7.59
N ILE A 254 0.88 6.77 -6.47
CA ILE A 254 0.90 6.11 -5.16
C ILE A 254 -0.49 6.22 -4.57
N VAL A 255 -0.97 5.16 -3.93
CA VAL A 255 -2.21 5.16 -3.16
C VAL A 255 -1.89 4.86 -1.71
N GLY A 256 -2.45 5.62 -0.78
CA GLY A 256 -2.23 5.38 0.65
C GLY A 256 -3.48 5.65 1.49
N ALA A 257 -3.46 5.16 2.74
CA ALA A 257 -4.52 5.40 3.70
C ALA A 257 -4.02 5.46 5.15
N ASP A 258 -4.92 5.88 6.04
CA ASP A 258 -4.70 5.97 7.48
C ASP A 258 -4.94 4.65 8.22
N ASN A 259 -5.24 3.55 7.51
CA ASN A 259 -5.37 2.22 8.08
C ASN A 259 -4.16 1.33 7.76
N LEU A 260 -4.07 0.19 8.41
CA LEU A 260 -3.12 -0.88 8.10
C LEU A 260 -3.87 -1.93 7.29
N SER A 261 -3.49 -2.04 6.02
CA SER A 261 -4.02 -2.91 4.98
C SER A 261 -4.62 -2.18 3.77
N LEU A 262 -4.71 -0.87 3.78
CA LEU A 262 -5.32 -0.07 2.70
C LEU A 262 -6.76 -0.51 2.37
N GLU A 263 -6.99 -1.81 2.19
CA GLU A 263 -8.27 -2.41 1.79
C GLU A 263 -9.17 -2.78 2.98
N ALA A 264 -10.47 -2.87 2.73
CA ALA A 264 -11.44 -3.29 3.73
C ALA A 264 -11.49 -4.81 3.86
N PHE A 265 -11.55 -5.31 5.11
CA PHE A 265 -11.77 -6.72 5.41
C PHE A 265 -13.21 -7.00 5.86
N PRO A 266 -13.74 -8.22 5.58
CA PRO A 266 -13.14 -9.30 4.78
C PRO A 266 -13.09 -8.94 3.30
N SER A 267 -12.23 -9.65 2.53
CA SER A 267 -12.13 -9.47 1.08
C SER A 267 -13.47 -9.62 0.37
N GLU A 268 -13.68 -8.82 -0.68
CA GLU A 268 -14.83 -8.95 -1.59
C GLU A 268 -14.61 -9.98 -2.71
N VAL A 269 -13.39 -10.50 -2.83
CA VAL A 269 -12.99 -11.48 -3.84
C VAL A 269 -12.76 -12.83 -3.15
N SER A 270 -13.45 -13.87 -3.60
CA SER A 270 -13.52 -15.16 -2.88
C SER A 270 -12.23 -15.98 -2.90
N ASP A 271 -11.37 -15.75 -3.89
CA ASP A 271 -10.12 -16.49 -4.13
C ASP A 271 -8.86 -15.63 -3.95
N ASN A 272 -9.02 -14.40 -3.45
CA ASN A 272 -7.93 -13.52 -3.09
C ASN A 272 -8.27 -12.77 -1.80
N TYR A 273 -7.48 -12.96 -0.74
CA TYR A 273 -7.72 -12.32 0.56
C TYR A 273 -7.22 -10.86 0.61
N VAL A 274 -6.37 -10.43 -0.34
CA VAL A 274 -5.83 -9.06 -0.47
C VAL A 274 -5.85 -8.60 -1.94
N PRO A 275 -7.05 -8.49 -2.54
CA PRO A 275 -7.19 -8.19 -3.96
C PRO A 275 -6.63 -6.82 -4.36
N LEU A 276 -6.66 -5.82 -3.47
CA LEU A 276 -6.13 -4.50 -3.78
C LEU A 276 -4.60 -4.49 -3.84
N HIS A 277 -3.92 -5.19 -2.92
CA HIS A 277 -2.47 -5.30 -2.97
C HIS A 277 -2.00 -5.95 -4.27
N THR A 278 -2.60 -7.07 -4.66
CA THR A 278 -2.25 -7.72 -5.94
C THR A 278 -2.60 -6.85 -7.15
N TYR A 279 -3.73 -6.12 -7.10
CA TYR A 279 -4.11 -5.20 -8.16
C TYR A 279 -3.16 -4.02 -8.27
N LEU A 280 -2.87 -3.34 -7.16
CA LEU A 280 -2.02 -2.14 -7.15
C LEU A 280 -0.56 -2.49 -7.44
N LEU A 281 0.03 -3.37 -6.62
CA LEU A 281 1.46 -3.68 -6.69
C LEU A 281 1.78 -4.53 -7.92
N ALA A 282 1.13 -5.72 -8.05
CA ALA A 282 1.54 -6.70 -9.05
C ALA A 282 0.96 -6.44 -10.45
N GLN A 283 -0.24 -5.86 -10.58
CA GLN A 283 -0.86 -5.65 -11.89
C GLN A 283 -0.64 -4.25 -12.45
N HIS A 284 -0.50 -3.22 -11.59
CA HIS A 284 -0.44 -1.82 -12.02
C HIS A 284 0.84 -1.08 -11.63
N GLY A 285 1.75 -1.69 -10.86
CA GLY A 285 3.01 -1.09 -10.42
C GLY A 285 2.82 0.18 -9.59
N VAL A 286 1.78 0.20 -8.74
CA VAL A 286 1.42 1.32 -7.84
C VAL A 286 1.87 0.96 -6.42
N PRO A 287 2.90 1.60 -5.86
CA PRO A 287 3.28 1.45 -4.46
C PRO A 287 2.16 1.88 -3.51
N ILE A 288 2.11 1.26 -2.33
CA ILE A 288 1.10 1.52 -1.30
C ILE A 288 1.75 2.25 -0.11
N LEU A 289 1.03 3.22 0.47
CA LEU A 289 1.37 3.84 1.74
C LEU A 289 0.32 3.47 2.79
N GLU A 290 0.77 2.98 3.94
CA GLU A 290 -0.12 2.58 5.03
C GLU A 290 0.21 3.33 6.33
N LEU A 291 -0.74 3.35 7.26
CA LEU A 291 -0.65 4.06 8.54
C LEU A 291 -0.21 5.52 8.38
N VAL A 292 -0.79 6.20 7.41
CA VAL A 292 -0.51 7.61 7.16
C VAL A 292 -1.35 8.47 8.10
N ASN A 293 -0.73 9.30 8.91
CA ASN A 293 -1.45 10.21 9.79
C ASN A 293 -1.99 11.41 9.01
N LEU A 294 -3.27 11.41 8.74
CA LEU A 294 -3.97 12.41 7.92
C LEU A 294 -4.80 13.41 8.74
N GLU A 295 -4.82 13.25 10.07
CA GLU A 295 -5.71 14.03 10.94
C GLU A 295 -5.43 15.53 10.88
N GLY A 296 -4.16 15.94 10.90
CA GLY A 296 -3.81 17.34 10.82
C GLY A 296 -4.15 18.03 9.49
N LEU A 297 -4.05 17.30 8.38
CA LEU A 297 -4.51 17.78 7.07
C LEU A 297 -6.02 17.94 7.02
N ALA A 298 -6.74 16.96 7.58
CA ALA A 298 -8.20 16.97 7.63
C ALA A 298 -8.74 18.11 8.50
N GLU A 299 -8.16 18.32 9.70
CA GLU A 299 -8.52 19.40 10.62
C GLU A 299 -8.40 20.78 9.96
N ASP A 300 -7.30 21.01 9.25
CA ASP A 300 -7.04 22.28 8.56
C ASP A 300 -7.65 22.34 7.15
N ARG A 301 -8.32 21.26 6.68
CA ARG A 301 -8.91 21.13 5.34
C ARG A 301 -7.89 21.38 4.23
N VAL A 302 -6.69 20.84 4.37
CA VAL A 302 -5.63 20.89 3.37
C VAL A 302 -5.75 19.67 2.48
N TYR A 303 -6.39 19.82 1.34
CA TYR A 303 -6.67 18.72 0.43
C TYR A 303 -5.64 18.59 -0.71
N GLU A 304 -4.83 19.62 -0.96
CA GLU A 304 -3.75 19.61 -1.95
C GLU A 304 -2.45 20.13 -1.33
N PHE A 305 -1.35 19.41 -1.54
CA PHE A 305 -0.07 19.71 -0.92
C PHE A 305 1.11 19.18 -1.74
N ALA A 306 2.31 19.67 -1.47
CA ALA A 306 3.53 19.00 -1.87
C ALA A 306 3.80 17.84 -0.90
N PHE A 307 3.74 16.61 -1.40
CA PHE A 307 4.15 15.40 -0.70
C PHE A 307 5.66 15.24 -0.84
N ILE A 308 6.36 15.12 0.29
CA ILE A 308 7.81 14.89 0.32
C ILE A 308 8.07 13.71 1.26
N GLY A 309 8.70 12.65 0.74
CA GLY A 309 9.00 11.46 1.54
C GLY A 309 10.23 10.72 1.04
N GLY A 310 10.99 10.16 1.97
CA GLY A 310 12.11 9.28 1.69
C GLY A 310 12.03 8.06 2.60
N SER A 311 11.91 6.88 2.00
CA SER A 311 11.95 5.60 2.71
C SER A 311 13.36 5.19 3.06
N LEU A 312 13.51 4.31 4.04
CA LEU A 312 14.80 3.67 4.32
C LEU A 312 15.18 2.77 3.13
N LYS A 313 16.46 2.84 2.72
CA LYS A 313 16.98 1.97 1.64
C LYS A 313 17.35 0.59 2.18
N LEU A 314 16.35 -0.20 2.52
CA LEU A 314 16.52 -1.55 3.03
C LEU A 314 16.68 -2.52 1.87
N ARG A 315 17.92 -2.93 1.58
CA ARG A 315 18.20 -3.82 0.45
C ARG A 315 17.52 -5.17 0.63
N GLY A 316 16.76 -5.57 -0.41
CA GLY A 316 16.07 -6.84 -0.47
C GLY A 316 14.76 -6.89 0.32
N ALA A 317 14.35 -5.76 0.93
CA ALA A 317 13.10 -5.68 1.66
C ALA A 317 11.91 -5.41 0.74
N ASP A 318 10.74 -5.82 1.19
CA ASP A 318 9.45 -5.71 0.53
C ASP A 318 8.67 -4.43 0.92
N ALA A 319 9.12 -3.75 1.95
CA ALA A 319 8.66 -2.44 2.36
C ALA A 319 9.74 -1.70 3.15
N ALA A 320 9.53 -0.43 3.38
CA ALA A 320 10.38 0.34 4.28
C ALA A 320 9.60 1.41 5.04
N PRO A 321 9.98 1.68 6.30
CA PRO A 321 9.51 2.85 7.02
C PRO A 321 9.79 4.13 6.24
N ILE A 322 8.82 5.02 6.26
CA ILE A 322 8.90 6.35 5.64
C ILE A 322 8.35 7.38 6.60
N ARG A 323 8.96 8.55 6.64
CA ARG A 323 8.44 9.72 7.37
C ARG A 323 8.08 10.82 6.38
N PRO A 324 6.88 10.76 5.78
CA PRO A 324 6.49 11.75 4.79
C PRO A 324 6.00 13.04 5.46
N ILE A 325 6.18 14.13 4.76
CA ILE A 325 5.64 15.43 5.15
C ILE A 325 4.76 15.99 4.03
N ALA A 326 3.75 16.76 4.42
CA ALA A 326 2.95 17.55 3.51
C ALA A 326 3.19 19.05 3.75
N ILE A 327 3.35 19.80 2.66
CA ILE A 327 3.44 21.27 2.69
C ILE A 327 2.32 21.81 1.80
N PRO A 328 1.39 22.64 2.34
CA PRO A 328 0.30 23.22 1.56
C PRO A 328 0.79 23.99 0.33
N VAL A 329 0.04 23.91 -0.76
CA VAL A 329 0.33 24.61 -2.01
C VAL A 329 -0.74 25.67 -2.31
N ARG A 330 -0.39 26.65 -3.14
CA ARG A 330 -1.28 27.73 -3.63
C ARG A 330 -1.78 27.45 -5.03
#